data_7a94517df71431adc04dad0471ef6a20
#
_entry.id   7a94517df71431adc04dad0471ef6a20
#
_cell.length_a   1.000
_cell.length_b   1.000
_cell.length_c   1.000
_cell.angle_alpha   90.00
_cell.angle_beta   90.00
_cell.angle_gamma   90.00
#
_symmetry.space_group_name_H-M   'P 1'
#
loop_
_entity.id
_entity.type
_entity.pdbx_description
1 polymer ?
#
loop_
_entity_poly.entity_id
_entity_poly.type
_entity_poly.pdbx_seq_one_letter_code
_entity_poly.pdbx_strand_id
1 'polypeptide(L)'
;MRKTLRKLAALLPVALIMVACVAPPAPAATSADAPAEAAAAPEAPAAQSSSRLQIVMDRGNLICGINGTVPGFGNLESDGSYSGLDIDFCRAVAAAVLGADGEVEFRPASAAERFTLLTTGEIDVLYRNSTWTLTRDSAEVGVEFMPVTFYDGQGMMVRVDSSIETLDEMEGGTICVLGGTTTELNLTDSFRRLGIDFNPVVFDDGDATAAAYDEGRCDGYTSDKSQLVANRTRMQVPEDHVILDVTMSKEPLAGAVAQGDSQWADAVRWTVLGLIGAEELGVTSENLDEMLTSEDPNIRRLLGVEGDLGEKLGLSNDFVANAIRAVGNYGEIYDRNLGPETPFSLPRGLNNQYNNGGILYAMPLR
;
A
#
# COMPACT_ATOMS: atom_id res chain seq x y z
N MET A 1 -18.19 -66.35 -3.74
CA MET A 1 -18.04 -66.90 -5.11
C MET A 1 -17.36 -65.83 -5.92
N ARG A 2 -16.04 -66.00 -6.17
CA ARG A 2 -15.33 -66.26 -7.45
C ARG A 2 -15.75 -65.26 -8.56
N LYS A 3 -14.85 -64.44 -9.19
CA LYS A 3 -13.62 -64.81 -9.90
C LYS A 3 -12.71 -63.58 -10.11
N THR A 4 -11.47 -63.82 -9.84
CA THR A 4 -10.23 -63.13 -10.31
C THR A 4 -10.08 -63.22 -11.84
N LEU A 5 -9.55 -62.15 -12.47
CA LEU A 5 -8.82 -62.28 -13.72
C LEU A 5 -7.60 -61.37 -13.74
N ARG A 6 -6.44 -61.99 -13.68
CA ARG A 6 -5.12 -61.43 -13.98
C ARG A 6 -4.98 -61.29 -15.48
N LYS A 7 -4.35 -60.20 -15.96
CA LYS A 7 -3.71 -60.19 -17.27
C LYS A 7 -2.27 -59.67 -17.16
N LEU A 8 -1.39 -60.48 -17.71
CA LEU A 8 0.06 -60.41 -17.76
C LEU A 8 0.59 -59.20 -18.54
N ALA A 9 1.74 -58.71 -18.06
CA ALA A 9 2.63 -57.78 -18.74
C ALA A 9 3.45 -58.55 -19.80
N ALA A 10 3.68 -57.94 -20.95
CA ALA A 10 4.67 -58.35 -21.94
C ALA A 10 5.74 -57.26 -22.07
N LEU A 11 6.94 -57.58 -21.63
CA LEU A 11 8.16 -56.77 -21.83
C LEU A 11 8.76 -57.16 -23.20
N LEU A 12 9.03 -56.16 -24.05
CA LEU A 12 9.89 -56.30 -25.23
C LEU A 12 11.18 -55.51 -24.98
N PRO A 13 12.37 -56.08 -25.17
CA PRO A 13 13.64 -55.33 -25.14
C PRO A 13 13.95 -54.75 -26.52
N VAL A 14 14.20 -53.44 -26.58
CA VAL A 14 14.74 -52.75 -27.75
C VAL A 14 16.26 -52.84 -27.70
N ALA A 15 16.83 -53.55 -28.69
CA ALA A 15 18.28 -53.67 -28.91
C ALA A 15 18.81 -52.40 -29.59
N LEU A 16 19.77 -51.75 -28.96
CA LEU A 16 20.49 -50.58 -29.48
C LEU A 16 21.65 -51.06 -30.36
N ILE A 17 21.56 -50.85 -31.68
CA ILE A 17 22.66 -51.13 -32.62
C ILE A 17 23.50 -49.86 -32.74
N MET A 18 24.73 -49.89 -32.22
CA MET A 18 25.74 -48.85 -32.46
C MET A 18 26.44 -49.15 -33.82
N VAL A 19 26.23 -48.23 -34.76
CA VAL A 19 27.03 -48.23 -36.02
C VAL A 19 28.16 -47.21 -35.83
N ALA A 20 29.40 -47.71 -35.76
CA ALA A 20 30.59 -46.88 -35.75
C ALA A 20 30.94 -46.48 -37.18
N CYS A 21 30.80 -45.21 -37.53
CA CYS A 21 31.34 -44.65 -38.76
C CYS A 21 32.81 -44.25 -38.55
N VAL A 22 33.74 -44.92 -39.22
CA VAL A 22 35.15 -44.54 -39.34
C VAL A 22 35.24 -43.39 -40.35
N ALA A 23 35.73 -42.23 -39.98
CA ALA A 23 36.02 -41.12 -40.87
C ALA A 23 37.48 -41.21 -41.39
N PRO A 24 37.72 -40.83 -42.64
CA PRO A 24 39.09 -40.79 -43.19
C PRO A 24 39.89 -39.57 -42.71
N PRO A 25 41.21 -39.57 -42.68
CA PRO A 25 42.06 -38.49 -42.21
C PRO A 25 42.03 -37.30 -43.16
N ALA A 26 41.83 -36.11 -42.58
CA ALA A 26 41.83 -34.81 -43.26
C ALA A 26 43.29 -34.38 -43.54
N PRO A 27 43.57 -33.71 -44.68
CA PRO A 27 44.87 -33.11 -44.99
C PRO A 27 45.22 -31.93 -44.11
N ALA A 28 46.50 -31.79 -43.79
CA ALA A 28 47.04 -30.68 -42.97
C ALA A 28 46.76 -29.34 -43.62
N ALA A 29 46.02 -28.47 -42.92
CA ALA A 29 45.79 -27.09 -43.28
C ALA A 29 46.93 -26.21 -42.72
N THR A 30 47.53 -25.47 -43.63
CA THR A 30 48.46 -24.38 -43.35
C THR A 30 47.81 -23.31 -42.50
N SER A 31 48.56 -22.83 -41.51
CA SER A 31 48.21 -21.68 -40.67
C SER A 31 47.92 -20.42 -41.51
N ALA A 32 46.69 -20.02 -41.57
CA ALA A 32 46.28 -18.68 -41.98
C ALA A 32 45.89 -17.86 -40.76
N ASP A 33 46.30 -16.62 -40.75
CA ASP A 33 46.13 -15.61 -39.70
C ASP A 33 44.75 -15.61 -39.07
N ALA A 34 44.69 -15.64 -37.74
CA ALA A 34 43.49 -15.41 -36.97
C ALA A 34 43.03 -13.92 -37.17
N PRO A 35 41.76 -13.70 -37.46
CA PRO A 35 41.25 -12.32 -37.42
C PRO A 35 41.35 -11.77 -36.00
N ALA A 36 41.90 -10.59 -35.86
CA ALA A 36 41.95 -9.86 -34.60
C ALA A 36 40.52 -9.78 -34.02
N GLU A 37 40.38 -10.29 -32.80
CA GLU A 37 39.16 -10.12 -31.99
C GLU A 37 38.86 -8.60 -31.88
N ALA A 38 37.79 -8.16 -32.53
CA ALA A 38 37.33 -6.80 -32.42
C ALA A 38 36.97 -6.56 -30.95
N ALA A 39 37.79 -5.77 -30.26
CA ALA A 39 37.49 -5.30 -28.92
C ALA A 39 36.09 -4.70 -28.94
N ALA A 40 35.17 -5.27 -28.16
CA ALA A 40 33.86 -4.71 -27.94
C ALA A 40 34.04 -3.27 -27.47
N ALA A 41 33.47 -2.32 -28.20
CA ALA A 41 33.42 -0.93 -27.75
C ALA A 41 32.75 -0.92 -26.37
N PRO A 42 33.27 -0.12 -25.42
CA PRO A 42 32.62 0.02 -24.14
C PRO A 42 31.17 0.44 -24.37
N GLU A 43 30.21 -0.34 -23.88
CA GLU A 43 28.82 0.06 -23.83
C GLU A 43 28.75 1.44 -23.17
N ALA A 44 28.19 2.41 -23.89
CA ALA A 44 27.91 3.72 -23.33
C ALA A 44 27.04 3.51 -22.07
N PRO A 45 27.34 4.19 -20.95
CA PRO A 45 26.48 4.09 -19.77
C PRO A 45 25.05 4.38 -20.19
N ALA A 46 24.13 3.43 -19.91
CA ALA A 46 22.73 3.68 -20.08
C ALA A 46 22.41 5.01 -19.38
N ALA A 47 21.79 5.95 -20.08
CA ALA A 47 21.36 7.19 -19.48
C ALA A 47 20.53 6.84 -18.24
N GLN A 48 21.04 7.14 -17.06
CA GLN A 48 20.29 6.94 -15.82
C GLN A 48 19.08 7.87 -15.91
N SER A 49 17.89 7.30 -15.95
CA SER A 49 16.66 8.08 -15.79
C SER A 49 16.78 8.85 -14.47
N SER A 50 16.47 10.14 -14.48
CA SER A 50 16.47 10.94 -13.25
C SER A 50 15.60 10.25 -12.21
N SER A 51 16.08 10.15 -10.96
CA SER A 51 15.28 9.65 -9.84
C SER A 51 13.99 10.44 -9.73
N ARG A 52 12.91 9.80 -9.31
CA ARG A 52 11.63 10.49 -9.05
C ARG A 52 11.81 11.62 -8.05
N LEU A 53 12.69 11.44 -7.06
CA LEU A 53 13.07 12.50 -6.13
C LEU A 53 13.51 13.77 -6.86
N GLN A 54 14.44 13.64 -7.82
CA GLN A 54 14.93 14.79 -8.59
C GLN A 54 13.81 15.42 -9.43
N ILE A 55 12.94 14.60 -10.04
CA ILE A 55 11.80 15.09 -10.85
C ILE A 55 10.85 15.92 -9.97
N VAL A 56 10.54 15.47 -8.75
CA VAL A 56 9.69 16.19 -7.79
C VAL A 56 10.34 17.50 -7.37
N MET A 57 11.65 17.48 -7.03
CA MET A 57 12.40 18.68 -6.67
C MET A 57 12.45 19.71 -7.82
N ASP A 58 12.75 19.27 -9.04
CA ASP A 58 12.85 20.15 -10.21
C ASP A 58 11.49 20.76 -10.59
N ARG A 59 10.41 20.01 -10.39
CA ARG A 59 9.03 20.46 -10.63
C ARG A 59 8.51 21.40 -9.55
N GLY A 60 8.97 21.23 -8.31
CA GLY A 60 8.59 22.05 -7.16
C GLY A 60 7.27 21.68 -6.50
N ASN A 61 6.61 20.58 -6.90
CA ASN A 61 5.42 20.03 -6.27
C ASN A 61 5.42 18.51 -6.29
N LEU A 62 4.69 17.89 -5.36
CA LEU A 62 4.44 16.44 -5.31
C LEU A 62 3.08 16.13 -5.95
N ILE A 63 3.00 15.17 -6.86
CA ILE A 63 1.72 14.65 -7.37
C ILE A 63 1.38 13.38 -6.60
N CYS A 64 0.37 13.46 -5.72
CA CYS A 64 -0.04 12.35 -4.88
C CYS A 64 -1.37 11.75 -5.35
N GLY A 65 -1.35 10.43 -5.64
CA GLY A 65 -2.57 9.68 -5.92
C GLY A 65 -3.34 9.40 -4.63
N ILE A 66 -4.62 9.75 -4.60
CA ILE A 66 -5.45 9.67 -3.39
C ILE A 66 -6.79 9.01 -3.65
N ASN A 67 -7.49 8.63 -2.56
CA ASN A 67 -8.94 8.47 -2.59
C ASN A 67 -9.58 9.86 -2.40
N GLY A 68 -10.67 10.15 -3.06
CA GLY A 68 -11.36 11.43 -2.90
C GLY A 68 -12.68 11.33 -2.16
N THR A 69 -13.08 10.13 -1.72
CA THR A 69 -14.45 9.85 -1.26
C THR A 69 -14.53 9.11 0.08
N VAL A 70 -13.39 8.90 0.77
CA VAL A 70 -13.35 8.19 2.06
C VAL A 70 -13.03 9.15 3.19
N PRO A 71 -14.03 9.60 3.97
CA PRO A 71 -13.82 10.47 5.12
C PRO A 71 -12.81 9.88 6.12
N GLY A 72 -11.99 10.73 6.69
CA GLY A 72 -10.92 10.32 7.61
C GLY A 72 -9.66 9.79 6.94
N PHE A 73 -9.70 9.32 5.69
CA PHE A 73 -8.54 8.85 4.92
C PHE A 73 -8.19 9.79 3.77
N GLY A 74 -9.09 9.97 2.81
CA GLY A 74 -8.91 10.88 1.68
C GLY A 74 -10.28 11.32 1.20
N ASN A 75 -10.70 12.54 1.56
CA ASN A 75 -12.00 13.08 1.29
C ASN A 75 -11.91 14.47 0.67
N LEU A 76 -12.73 14.72 -0.35
CA LEU A 76 -12.93 16.05 -0.90
C LEU A 76 -13.93 16.80 -0.03
N GLU A 77 -13.50 17.91 0.56
CA GLU A 77 -14.34 18.75 1.40
C GLU A 77 -15.20 19.71 0.58
N SER A 78 -16.21 20.28 1.20
CA SER A 78 -17.16 21.20 0.54
C SER A 78 -16.52 22.49 0.03
N ASP A 79 -15.38 22.88 0.55
CA ASP A 79 -14.59 24.03 0.12
C ASP A 79 -13.60 23.72 -1.02
N GLY A 80 -13.56 22.47 -1.49
CA GLY A 80 -12.67 21.99 -2.53
C GLY A 80 -11.30 21.52 -2.04
N SER A 81 -11.01 21.59 -0.74
CA SER A 81 -9.79 21.04 -0.15
C SER A 81 -9.91 19.52 0.05
N TYR A 82 -8.76 18.86 0.27
CA TYR A 82 -8.72 17.47 0.66
C TYR A 82 -8.28 17.31 2.11
N SER A 83 -8.90 16.38 2.83
CA SER A 83 -8.57 16.02 4.22
C SER A 83 -8.46 14.53 4.42
N GLY A 84 -7.79 14.10 5.48
CA GLY A 84 -7.67 12.69 5.87
C GLY A 84 -6.24 12.25 6.13
N LEU A 85 -6.10 11.05 6.72
CA LEU A 85 -4.84 10.44 7.10
C LEU A 85 -3.89 10.28 5.90
N ASP A 86 -4.39 9.76 4.78
CA ASP A 86 -3.63 9.59 3.54
C ASP A 86 -3.20 10.95 2.95
N ILE A 87 -4.06 11.96 3.06
CA ILE A 87 -3.79 13.32 2.60
C ILE A 87 -2.64 13.95 3.41
N ASP A 88 -2.63 13.73 4.72
CA ASP A 88 -1.55 14.23 5.58
C ASP A 88 -0.23 13.52 5.30
N PHE A 89 -0.23 12.22 4.95
CA PHE A 89 1.00 11.56 4.48
C PHE A 89 1.50 12.11 3.15
N CYS A 90 0.63 12.47 2.20
CA CYS A 90 1.04 13.19 1.00
C CYS A 90 1.73 14.52 1.34
N ARG A 91 1.14 15.32 2.24
CA ARG A 91 1.71 16.58 2.71
C ARG A 91 3.04 16.38 3.43
N ALA A 92 3.14 15.33 4.25
CA ALA A 92 4.39 14.96 4.94
C ALA A 92 5.53 14.69 3.96
N VAL A 93 5.26 13.90 2.91
CA VAL A 93 6.26 13.60 1.87
C VAL A 93 6.66 14.87 1.11
N ALA A 94 5.70 15.71 0.73
CA ALA A 94 5.99 16.98 0.07
C ALA A 94 6.87 17.88 0.96
N ALA A 95 6.53 18.00 2.25
CA ALA A 95 7.29 18.80 3.20
C ALA A 95 8.70 18.26 3.44
N ALA A 96 8.87 16.94 3.49
CA ALA A 96 10.18 16.33 3.63
C ALA A 96 11.10 16.58 2.42
N VAL A 97 10.51 16.61 1.21
CA VAL A 97 11.27 16.74 -0.05
C VAL A 97 11.49 18.19 -0.45
N LEU A 98 10.49 19.05 -0.25
CA LEU A 98 10.43 20.41 -0.79
C LEU A 98 10.54 21.51 0.29
N GLY A 99 10.61 21.12 1.57
CA GLY A 99 10.52 22.03 2.71
C GLY A 99 9.10 22.12 3.29
N ALA A 100 8.95 22.74 4.46
CA ALA A 100 7.72 22.73 5.25
C ALA A 100 6.46 23.25 4.49
N ASP A 101 6.64 24.14 3.52
CA ASP A 101 5.59 24.70 2.67
C ASP A 101 5.47 23.97 1.32
N GLY A 102 6.00 22.74 1.21
CA GLY A 102 6.01 21.95 -0.03
C GLY A 102 4.60 21.73 -0.58
N GLU A 103 4.40 22.06 -1.87
CA GLU A 103 3.09 21.96 -2.52
C GLU A 103 2.75 20.52 -2.92
N VAL A 104 1.46 20.16 -2.81
CA VAL A 104 0.91 18.88 -3.24
C VAL A 104 -0.19 19.09 -4.25
N GLU A 105 -0.06 18.43 -5.40
CA GLU A 105 -1.16 18.21 -6.33
C GLU A 105 -1.83 16.87 -5.99
N PHE A 106 -3.07 16.93 -5.53
CA PHE A 106 -3.85 15.73 -5.23
C PHE A 106 -4.55 15.23 -6.48
N ARG A 107 -4.32 13.95 -6.81
CA ARG A 107 -4.95 13.29 -7.95
C ARG A 107 -5.82 12.13 -7.47
N PRO A 108 -7.16 12.29 -7.45
CA PRO A 108 -8.07 11.18 -7.19
C PRO A 108 -7.85 10.04 -8.19
N ALA A 109 -7.80 8.82 -7.67
CA ALA A 109 -7.58 7.60 -8.44
C ALA A 109 -8.60 6.53 -8.06
N SER A 110 -9.19 5.85 -9.05
CA SER A 110 -10.07 4.72 -8.80
C SER A 110 -9.29 3.51 -8.24
N ALA A 111 -10.01 2.53 -7.71
CA ALA A 111 -9.40 1.28 -7.24
C ALA A 111 -8.72 0.51 -8.38
N ALA A 112 -9.25 0.59 -9.60
CA ALA A 112 -8.74 -0.13 -10.76
C ALA A 112 -7.49 0.52 -11.37
N GLU A 113 -7.40 1.86 -11.40
CA GLU A 113 -6.34 2.57 -12.14
C GLU A 113 -5.13 2.98 -11.27
N ARG A 114 -5.25 3.02 -9.93
CA ARG A 114 -4.26 3.61 -9.02
C ARG A 114 -2.82 3.14 -9.24
N PHE A 115 -2.61 1.84 -9.48
CA PHE A 115 -1.26 1.31 -9.70
C PHE A 115 -0.73 1.62 -11.09
N THR A 116 -1.60 1.70 -12.10
CA THR A 116 -1.22 2.13 -13.45
C THR A 116 -0.74 3.58 -13.43
N LEU A 117 -1.49 4.50 -12.80
CA LEU A 117 -1.08 5.90 -12.66
C LEU A 117 0.30 6.04 -11.99
N LEU A 118 0.59 5.18 -10.98
CA LEU A 118 1.87 5.17 -10.29
C LEU A 118 3.01 4.66 -11.19
N THR A 119 2.80 3.52 -11.87
CA THR A 119 3.84 2.90 -12.70
C THR A 119 4.10 3.65 -14.00
N THR A 120 3.12 4.40 -14.53
CA THR A 120 3.31 5.31 -15.68
C THR A 120 3.95 6.63 -15.28
N GLY A 121 4.04 6.94 -13.99
CA GLY A 121 4.61 8.17 -13.46
C GLY A 121 3.68 9.38 -13.57
N GLU A 122 2.38 9.16 -13.74
CA GLU A 122 1.37 10.21 -13.68
C GLU A 122 1.16 10.72 -12.26
N ILE A 123 1.48 9.89 -11.26
CA ILE A 123 1.60 10.25 -9.85
C ILE A 123 2.98 9.83 -9.34
N ASP A 124 3.51 10.54 -8.36
CA ASP A 124 4.83 10.27 -7.77
C ASP A 124 4.75 9.26 -6.62
N VAL A 125 3.68 9.33 -5.87
CA VAL A 125 3.38 8.49 -4.70
C VAL A 125 1.89 8.24 -4.62
N LEU A 126 1.51 7.09 -4.08
CA LEU A 126 0.12 6.71 -3.84
C LEU A 126 -0.13 6.60 -2.35
N TYR A 127 -1.05 7.39 -1.81
CA TYR A 127 -1.66 7.24 -0.49
C TYR A 127 -3.18 7.17 -0.68
N ARG A 128 -3.72 5.95 -0.69
CA ARG A 128 -5.11 5.70 -1.07
C ARG A 128 -5.66 4.45 -0.38
N ASN A 129 -5.60 4.41 0.94
CA ASN A 129 -6.06 3.24 1.73
C ASN A 129 -5.81 1.92 0.99
N SER A 130 -4.57 1.72 0.52
CA SER A 130 -4.20 0.55 -0.30
C SER A 130 -3.54 -0.52 0.55
N THR A 131 -4.13 -1.71 0.55
CA THR A 131 -3.62 -2.86 1.29
C THR A 131 -2.34 -3.38 0.66
N TRP A 132 -1.29 -3.51 1.45
CA TRP A 132 -0.05 -4.17 1.06
C TRP A 132 -0.25 -5.68 0.97
N THR A 133 -0.12 -6.24 -0.22
CA THR A 133 -0.22 -7.67 -0.48
C THR A 133 0.94 -8.13 -1.36
N LEU A 134 1.31 -9.41 -1.28
CA LEU A 134 2.36 -9.99 -2.12
C LEU A 134 2.07 -9.79 -3.63
N THR A 135 0.81 -9.96 -4.05
CA THR A 135 0.44 -9.80 -5.46
C THR A 135 0.68 -8.37 -5.95
N ARG A 136 0.33 -7.38 -5.11
CA ARG A 136 0.51 -5.96 -5.45
C ARG A 136 1.97 -5.53 -5.37
N ASP A 137 2.70 -6.01 -4.35
CA ASP A 137 4.12 -5.74 -4.12
C ASP A 137 5.00 -6.71 -4.92
N SER A 138 4.74 -6.81 -6.21
CA SER A 138 5.43 -7.71 -7.12
C SER A 138 5.98 -6.99 -8.33
N ALA A 139 6.99 -7.58 -8.95
CA ALA A 139 7.56 -7.06 -10.20
C ALA A 139 6.55 -7.02 -11.35
N GLU A 140 5.49 -7.84 -11.30
CA GLU A 140 4.43 -7.86 -12.31
C GLU A 140 3.58 -6.58 -12.24
N VAL A 141 3.23 -6.13 -11.02
CA VAL A 141 2.49 -4.87 -10.82
C VAL A 141 3.43 -3.67 -10.88
N GLY A 142 4.69 -3.82 -10.45
CA GLY A 142 5.71 -2.79 -10.56
C GLY A 142 5.62 -1.69 -9.49
N VAL A 143 5.04 -1.99 -8.33
CA VAL A 143 4.98 -1.06 -7.19
C VAL A 143 5.72 -1.61 -5.98
N GLU A 144 6.21 -0.72 -5.13
CA GLU A 144 6.87 -0.98 -3.86
C GLU A 144 6.09 -0.31 -2.74
N PHE A 145 5.68 -1.09 -1.72
CA PHE A 145 4.94 -0.56 -0.59
C PHE A 145 5.86 0.06 0.47
N MET A 146 5.38 1.13 1.06
CA MET A 146 6.03 1.87 2.14
C MET A 146 5.61 1.29 3.50
N PRO A 147 6.17 1.78 4.63
CA PRO A 147 5.71 1.37 5.95
C PRO A 147 4.20 1.52 6.10
N VAL A 148 3.59 0.55 6.79
CA VAL A 148 2.14 0.57 7.04
C VAL A 148 1.77 1.81 7.84
N THR A 149 0.81 2.55 7.32
CA THR A 149 0.26 3.77 7.96
C THR A 149 -1.02 3.50 8.72
N PHE A 150 -1.71 2.38 8.43
CA PHE A 150 -2.90 1.99 9.18
C PHE A 150 -3.12 0.46 9.08
N TYR A 151 -3.19 -0.20 10.22
CA TYR A 151 -3.53 -1.62 10.33
C TYR A 151 -5.03 -1.76 10.49
N ASP A 152 -5.68 -2.36 9.50
CA ASP A 152 -7.12 -2.58 9.45
C ASP A 152 -7.45 -4.07 9.24
N GLY A 153 -8.71 -4.35 9.09
CA GLY A 153 -9.29 -5.62 8.70
C GLY A 153 -10.58 -5.40 7.93
N GLN A 154 -10.93 -6.35 7.08
CA GLN A 154 -12.22 -6.32 6.38
C GLN A 154 -13.36 -6.69 7.32
N GLY A 155 -14.47 -5.95 7.24
CA GLY A 155 -15.71 -6.17 7.97
C GLY A 155 -16.91 -6.39 7.05
N MET A 156 -18.05 -6.56 7.70
CA MET A 156 -19.36 -6.64 7.05
C MET A 156 -20.32 -5.71 7.78
N MET A 157 -21.02 -4.86 7.05
CA MET A 157 -22.11 -4.02 7.58
C MET A 157 -23.43 -4.53 7.07
N VAL A 158 -24.42 -4.62 7.96
CA VAL A 158 -25.78 -5.08 7.68
C VAL A 158 -26.78 -4.12 8.33
N ARG A 159 -28.05 -4.22 7.94
CA ARG A 159 -29.12 -3.48 8.60
C ARG A 159 -29.45 -4.10 9.96
N VAL A 160 -29.75 -3.28 10.93
CA VAL A 160 -30.13 -3.71 12.28
C VAL A 160 -31.43 -4.54 12.25
N ASP A 161 -32.39 -4.18 11.40
CA ASP A 161 -33.67 -4.90 11.25
C ASP A 161 -33.54 -6.25 10.53
N SER A 162 -32.41 -6.52 9.88
CA SER A 162 -32.16 -7.83 9.26
C SER A 162 -31.96 -8.95 10.31
N SER A 163 -31.62 -8.59 11.55
CA SER A 163 -31.28 -9.52 12.63
C SER A 163 -30.10 -10.46 12.30
N ILE A 164 -29.25 -10.11 11.33
CA ILE A 164 -28.02 -10.82 10.97
C ILE A 164 -26.94 -10.45 11.99
N GLU A 165 -26.35 -11.43 12.66
CA GLU A 165 -25.28 -11.25 13.63
C GLU A 165 -23.96 -11.89 13.18
N THR A 166 -24.03 -12.86 12.26
CA THR A 166 -22.87 -13.62 11.75
C THR A 166 -22.87 -13.73 10.24
N LEU A 167 -21.72 -14.06 9.65
CA LEU A 167 -21.63 -14.28 8.20
C LEU A 167 -22.42 -15.50 7.73
N ASP A 168 -22.54 -16.54 8.57
CA ASP A 168 -23.29 -17.77 8.22
C ASP A 168 -24.76 -17.50 7.95
N GLU A 169 -25.33 -16.47 8.59
CA GLU A 169 -26.73 -16.07 8.41
C GLU A 169 -26.97 -15.30 7.12
N MET A 170 -25.91 -15.02 6.34
CA MET A 170 -25.99 -14.35 5.04
C MET A 170 -26.06 -15.34 3.86
N GLU A 171 -26.40 -16.62 4.08
CA GLU A 171 -26.57 -17.62 3.03
C GLU A 171 -27.56 -17.14 1.95
N GLY A 172 -27.12 -17.10 0.69
CA GLY A 172 -27.90 -16.64 -0.46
C GLY A 172 -28.09 -15.13 -0.55
N GLY A 173 -27.56 -14.37 0.42
CA GLY A 173 -27.68 -12.91 0.50
C GLY A 173 -26.94 -12.18 -0.63
N THR A 174 -27.36 -10.94 -0.88
CA THR A 174 -26.71 -10.00 -1.81
C THR A 174 -25.73 -9.12 -1.06
N ILE A 175 -24.49 -8.99 -1.55
CA ILE A 175 -23.44 -8.22 -0.88
C ILE A 175 -22.84 -7.19 -1.83
N CYS A 176 -22.97 -5.90 -1.48
CA CYS A 176 -22.34 -4.81 -2.18
C CYS A 176 -20.84 -4.77 -1.88
N VAL A 177 -20.01 -4.68 -2.93
CA VAL A 177 -18.54 -4.62 -2.82
C VAL A 177 -17.95 -3.79 -3.94
N LEU A 178 -16.84 -3.10 -3.63
CA LEU A 178 -16.06 -2.35 -4.62
C LEU A 178 -15.14 -3.31 -5.38
N GLY A 179 -15.21 -3.30 -6.71
CA GLY A 179 -14.37 -4.09 -7.61
C GLY A 179 -12.89 -3.66 -7.61
N GLY A 180 -12.00 -4.60 -7.97
CA GLY A 180 -10.55 -4.35 -8.01
C GLY A 180 -9.90 -4.18 -6.65
N THR A 181 -10.54 -4.65 -5.59
CA THR A 181 -10.09 -4.54 -4.21
C THR A 181 -9.71 -5.89 -3.60
N THR A 182 -8.95 -5.87 -2.50
CA THR A 182 -8.71 -7.04 -1.66
C THR A 182 -10.01 -7.52 -1.03
N THR A 183 -10.92 -6.61 -0.71
CA THR A 183 -12.19 -6.93 -0.06
C THR A 183 -13.12 -7.72 -0.96
N GLU A 184 -13.10 -7.52 -2.29
CA GLU A 184 -13.81 -8.37 -3.26
C GLU A 184 -13.28 -9.81 -3.26
N LEU A 185 -11.94 -9.98 -3.27
CA LEU A 185 -11.30 -11.30 -3.24
C LEU A 185 -11.56 -12.02 -1.91
N ASN A 186 -11.34 -11.32 -0.79
CA ASN A 186 -11.52 -11.88 0.55
C ASN A 186 -12.97 -12.23 0.87
N LEU A 187 -13.94 -11.50 0.29
CA LEU A 187 -15.36 -11.83 0.38
C LEU A 187 -15.61 -13.25 -0.16
N THR A 188 -15.15 -13.52 -1.38
CA THR A 188 -15.29 -14.84 -2.02
C THR A 188 -14.61 -15.93 -1.19
N ASP A 189 -13.39 -15.69 -0.69
CA ASP A 189 -12.65 -16.67 0.09
C ASP A 189 -13.28 -16.94 1.46
N SER A 190 -13.86 -15.92 2.10
CA SER A 190 -14.52 -16.07 3.40
C SER A 190 -15.79 -16.89 3.29
N PHE A 191 -16.64 -16.63 2.30
CA PHE A 191 -17.87 -17.37 2.11
C PHE A 191 -17.60 -18.80 1.64
N ARG A 192 -16.62 -19.02 0.77
CA ARG A 192 -16.16 -20.36 0.40
C ARG A 192 -15.69 -21.16 1.62
N ARG A 193 -14.96 -20.54 2.55
CA ARG A 193 -14.47 -21.19 3.79
C ARG A 193 -15.62 -21.60 4.72
N LEU A 194 -16.69 -20.82 4.75
CA LEU A 194 -17.90 -21.12 5.51
C LEU A 194 -18.78 -22.16 4.80
N GLY A 195 -18.60 -22.37 3.49
CA GLY A 195 -19.40 -23.30 2.68
C GLY A 195 -20.81 -22.78 2.38
N ILE A 196 -20.97 -21.46 2.35
CA ILE A 196 -22.23 -20.78 2.08
C ILE A 196 -22.17 -20.05 0.73
N ASP A 197 -23.31 -19.96 0.06
CA ASP A 197 -23.47 -19.23 -1.19
C ASP A 197 -23.84 -17.76 -0.94
N PHE A 198 -23.47 -16.86 -1.86
CA PHE A 198 -23.85 -15.46 -1.83
C PHE A 198 -23.87 -14.86 -3.24
N ASN A 199 -24.47 -13.69 -3.39
CA ASN A 199 -24.59 -12.97 -4.64
C ASN A 199 -23.81 -11.64 -4.54
N PRO A 200 -22.58 -11.53 -5.10
CA PRO A 200 -21.84 -10.27 -5.09
C PRO A 200 -22.48 -9.26 -6.05
N VAL A 201 -22.66 -8.03 -5.57
CA VAL A 201 -23.03 -6.89 -6.40
C VAL A 201 -21.81 -5.95 -6.45
N VAL A 202 -21.08 -6.03 -7.56
CA VAL A 202 -19.79 -5.35 -7.74
C VAL A 202 -20.03 -3.99 -8.38
N PHE A 203 -19.38 -2.95 -7.81
CA PHE A 203 -19.39 -1.58 -8.30
C PHE A 203 -17.99 -1.12 -8.63
N ASP A 204 -17.85 -0.18 -9.55
CA ASP A 204 -16.55 0.43 -9.91
C ASP A 204 -16.24 1.68 -9.08
N ASP A 205 -17.21 2.18 -8.32
CA ASP A 205 -17.12 3.40 -7.52
C ASP A 205 -17.55 3.17 -6.06
N GLY A 206 -16.80 3.73 -5.11
CA GLY A 206 -17.01 3.52 -3.68
C GLY A 206 -18.28 4.18 -3.14
N ASP A 207 -18.60 5.40 -3.60
CA ASP A 207 -19.81 6.10 -3.19
C ASP A 207 -21.06 5.42 -3.76
N ALA A 208 -20.99 4.95 -5.02
CA ALA A 208 -22.07 4.16 -5.61
C ALA A 208 -22.29 2.83 -4.88
N THR A 209 -21.21 2.19 -4.38
CA THR A 209 -21.30 0.96 -3.56
C THR A 209 -22.04 1.22 -2.26
N ALA A 210 -21.64 2.26 -1.52
CA ALA A 210 -22.25 2.63 -0.25
C ALA A 210 -23.72 3.07 -0.43
N ALA A 211 -24.00 3.89 -1.46
CA ALA A 211 -25.34 4.36 -1.77
C ALA A 211 -26.28 3.19 -2.14
N ALA A 212 -25.82 2.24 -2.95
CA ALA A 212 -26.62 1.07 -3.32
C ALA A 212 -27.03 0.23 -2.10
N TYR A 213 -26.12 0.06 -1.14
CA TYR A 213 -26.42 -0.61 0.11
C TYR A 213 -27.41 0.22 0.97
N ASP A 214 -27.19 1.51 1.12
CA ASP A 214 -28.06 2.41 1.90
C ASP A 214 -29.50 2.45 1.34
N GLU A 215 -29.65 2.38 0.01
CA GLU A 215 -30.94 2.24 -0.71
C GLU A 215 -31.60 0.85 -0.54
N GLY A 216 -30.94 -0.10 0.12
CA GLY A 216 -31.47 -1.46 0.34
C GLY A 216 -31.35 -2.39 -0.88
N ARG A 217 -30.42 -2.13 -1.81
CA ARG A 217 -30.17 -3.00 -2.97
C ARG A 217 -29.33 -4.23 -2.63
N CYS A 218 -28.67 -4.22 -1.47
CA CYS A 218 -27.88 -5.34 -0.95
C CYS A 218 -28.24 -5.59 0.51
N ASP A 219 -28.17 -6.87 0.92
CA ASP A 219 -28.36 -7.29 2.31
C ASP A 219 -27.16 -6.95 3.19
N GLY A 220 -25.96 -6.90 2.59
CA GLY A 220 -24.72 -6.52 3.25
C GLY A 220 -23.85 -5.62 2.41
N TYR A 221 -22.95 -4.89 3.09
CA TYR A 221 -21.88 -4.08 2.50
C TYR A 221 -20.54 -4.43 3.15
N THR A 222 -19.56 -4.82 2.34
CA THR A 222 -18.23 -5.18 2.83
C THR A 222 -17.16 -4.21 2.34
N SER A 223 -16.29 -3.82 3.25
CA SER A 223 -15.10 -3.01 3.03
C SER A 223 -14.15 -3.15 4.23
N ASP A 224 -13.06 -2.39 4.26
CA ASP A 224 -12.26 -2.19 5.46
C ASP A 224 -13.14 -1.66 6.60
N LYS A 225 -12.92 -2.14 7.82
CA LYS A 225 -13.75 -1.74 8.98
C LYS A 225 -13.75 -0.24 9.21
N SER A 226 -12.58 0.39 9.08
CA SER A 226 -12.47 1.85 9.20
C SER A 226 -13.30 2.58 8.14
N GLN A 227 -13.30 2.08 6.90
CA GLN A 227 -14.09 2.63 5.81
C GLN A 227 -15.59 2.39 6.02
N LEU A 228 -15.99 1.24 6.59
CA LEU A 228 -17.38 0.98 6.96
C LEU A 228 -17.85 1.97 8.04
N VAL A 229 -17.03 2.24 9.06
CA VAL A 229 -17.32 3.26 10.08
C VAL A 229 -17.48 4.63 9.43
N ALA A 230 -16.55 5.03 8.56
CA ALA A 230 -16.60 6.31 7.87
C ALA A 230 -17.86 6.46 6.98
N ASN A 231 -18.16 5.45 6.18
CA ASN A 231 -19.33 5.49 5.30
C ASN A 231 -20.65 5.48 6.07
N ARG A 232 -20.72 4.74 7.19
CA ARG A 232 -21.92 4.74 8.04
C ARG A 232 -22.31 6.15 8.49
N THR A 233 -21.35 7.05 8.78
CA THR A 233 -21.65 8.42 9.20
C THR A 233 -22.37 9.27 8.15
N ARG A 234 -22.32 8.83 6.88
CA ARG A 234 -22.95 9.53 5.74
C ARG A 234 -24.22 8.88 5.23
N MET A 235 -24.64 7.74 5.82
CA MET A 235 -25.87 7.07 5.46
C MET A 235 -27.10 7.87 5.90
N GLN A 236 -28.25 7.61 5.26
CA GLN A 236 -29.49 8.33 5.53
C GLN A 236 -29.90 8.22 7.01
N VAL A 237 -29.75 7.06 7.61
CA VAL A 237 -30.00 6.80 9.04
C VAL A 237 -28.86 5.93 9.57
N PRO A 238 -27.77 6.49 10.06
CA PRO A 238 -26.58 5.73 10.52
C PRO A 238 -26.89 4.66 11.58
N GLU A 239 -27.90 4.90 12.42
CA GLU A 239 -28.32 4.00 13.50
C GLU A 239 -28.97 2.71 13.00
N ASP A 240 -29.48 2.70 11.76
CA ASP A 240 -30.12 1.52 11.15
C ASP A 240 -29.05 0.51 10.63
N HIS A 241 -27.77 0.80 10.79
CA HIS A 241 -26.67 -0.01 10.29
C HIS A 241 -25.74 -0.45 11.40
N VAL A 242 -25.35 -1.72 11.39
CA VAL A 242 -24.39 -2.31 12.31
C VAL A 242 -23.23 -2.97 11.55
N ILE A 243 -22.01 -2.77 12.04
CA ILE A 243 -20.83 -3.49 11.56
C ILE A 243 -20.69 -4.72 12.44
N LEU A 244 -20.72 -5.91 11.83
CA LEU A 244 -20.61 -7.18 12.53
C LEU A 244 -19.27 -7.31 13.24
N ASP A 245 -19.27 -7.97 14.40
CA ASP A 245 -18.03 -8.29 15.13
C ASP A 245 -17.30 -9.48 14.47
N VAL A 246 -16.87 -9.25 13.23
CA VAL A 246 -16.11 -10.20 12.44
C VAL A 246 -14.94 -9.49 11.76
N THR A 247 -13.80 -10.17 11.64
CA THR A 247 -12.66 -9.70 10.82
C THR A 247 -12.36 -10.77 9.78
N MET A 248 -12.67 -10.43 8.52
CA MET A 248 -12.60 -11.38 7.40
C MET A 248 -11.17 -11.53 6.87
N SER A 249 -10.36 -10.46 6.98
CA SER A 249 -8.97 -10.42 6.49
C SER A 249 -8.10 -9.46 7.31
N LYS A 250 -6.81 -9.45 7.03
CA LYS A 250 -5.86 -8.40 7.45
C LYS A 250 -5.70 -7.41 6.32
N GLU A 251 -5.85 -6.13 6.61
CA GLU A 251 -5.70 -5.04 5.66
C GLU A 251 -4.63 -4.03 6.17
N PRO A 252 -3.32 -4.34 5.97
CA PRO A 252 -2.26 -3.39 6.27
C PRO A 252 -2.23 -2.31 5.17
N LEU A 253 -2.79 -1.14 5.47
CA LEU A 253 -2.85 -0.02 4.54
C LEU A 253 -1.53 0.74 4.54
N ALA A 254 -0.99 1.01 3.36
CA ALA A 254 0.29 1.68 3.20
C ALA A 254 0.33 2.53 1.94
N GLY A 255 1.23 3.51 1.94
CA GLY A 255 1.62 4.22 0.72
C GLY A 255 2.38 3.30 -0.23
N ALA A 256 2.48 3.68 -1.51
CA ALA A 256 3.27 2.96 -2.49
C ALA A 256 3.98 3.91 -3.47
N VAL A 257 5.11 3.46 -4.00
CA VAL A 257 5.87 4.11 -5.06
C VAL A 257 6.09 3.15 -6.23
N ALA A 258 6.47 3.65 -7.40
CA ALA A 258 6.89 2.78 -8.50
C ALA A 258 8.20 2.06 -8.14
N GLN A 259 8.32 0.77 -8.49
CA GLN A 259 9.53 -0.01 -8.25
C GLN A 259 10.71 0.50 -9.07
N GLY A 260 11.93 0.23 -8.56
CA GLY A 260 13.18 0.46 -9.26
C GLY A 260 13.85 1.81 -8.98
N ASP A 261 13.24 2.67 -8.18
CA ASP A 261 13.83 3.91 -7.69
C ASP A 261 14.02 3.86 -6.17
N SER A 262 15.09 3.23 -5.73
CA SER A 262 15.39 3.05 -4.30
C SER A 262 15.61 4.38 -3.57
N GLN A 263 16.12 5.41 -4.25
CA GLN A 263 16.32 6.73 -3.64
C GLN A 263 14.98 7.38 -3.30
N TRP A 264 14.01 7.31 -4.23
CA TRP A 264 12.66 7.80 -3.99
C TRP A 264 11.95 6.99 -2.90
N ALA A 265 12.00 5.65 -3.00
CA ALA A 265 11.42 4.75 -2.00
C ALA A 265 11.98 5.03 -0.59
N ASP A 266 13.29 5.25 -0.46
CA ASP A 266 13.92 5.57 0.82
C ASP A 266 13.49 6.94 1.34
N ALA A 267 13.39 7.96 0.51
CA ALA A 267 12.92 9.29 0.92
C ALA A 267 11.49 9.21 1.50
N VAL A 268 10.57 8.51 0.82
CA VAL A 268 9.19 8.34 1.29
C VAL A 268 9.13 7.46 2.55
N ARG A 269 9.86 6.35 2.56
CA ARG A 269 9.91 5.41 3.69
C ARG A 269 10.40 6.08 4.97
N TRP A 270 11.52 6.80 4.91
CA TRP A 270 12.11 7.44 6.08
C TRP A 270 11.32 8.67 6.54
N THR A 271 10.53 9.29 5.68
CA THR A 271 9.54 10.29 6.11
C THR A 271 8.48 9.66 7.02
N VAL A 272 7.85 8.55 6.61
CA VAL A 272 6.85 7.86 7.44
C VAL A 272 7.45 7.37 8.75
N LEU A 273 8.62 6.70 8.69
CA LEU A 273 9.31 6.23 9.90
C LEU A 273 9.74 7.37 10.82
N GLY A 274 10.10 8.51 10.25
CA GLY A 274 10.41 9.73 10.99
C GLY A 274 9.22 10.25 11.80
N LEU A 275 8.02 10.27 11.22
CA LEU A 275 6.79 10.70 11.91
C LEU A 275 6.38 9.72 13.02
N ILE A 276 6.54 8.41 12.81
CA ILE A 276 6.31 7.39 13.85
C ILE A 276 7.35 7.56 14.98
N GLY A 277 8.62 7.75 14.62
CA GLY A 277 9.70 7.98 15.60
C GLY A 277 9.53 9.28 16.37
N ALA A 278 8.99 10.33 15.75
CA ALA A 278 8.65 11.58 16.43
C ALA A 278 7.61 11.38 17.54
N GLU A 279 6.57 10.59 17.28
CA GLU A 279 5.60 10.22 18.32
C GLU A 279 6.27 9.45 19.46
N GLU A 280 7.14 8.45 19.14
CA GLU A 280 7.88 7.68 20.15
C GLU A 280 8.74 8.55 21.06
N LEU A 281 9.31 9.64 20.52
CA LEU A 281 10.18 10.56 21.24
C LEU A 281 9.43 11.77 21.83
N GLY A 282 8.11 11.83 21.68
CA GLY A 282 7.28 12.91 22.18
C GLY A 282 7.50 14.26 21.47
N VAL A 283 7.98 14.23 20.23
CA VAL A 283 8.14 15.41 19.38
C VAL A 283 6.82 15.66 18.64
N THR A 284 6.24 16.84 18.80
CA THR A 284 4.97 17.26 18.22
C THR A 284 5.13 18.53 17.40
N SER A 285 4.12 18.88 16.60
CA SER A 285 4.09 20.17 15.90
C SER A 285 4.12 21.36 16.87
N GLU A 286 3.54 21.21 18.07
CA GLU A 286 3.47 22.27 19.08
C GLU A 286 4.80 22.50 19.79
N ASN A 287 5.58 21.43 20.07
CA ASN A 287 6.85 21.54 20.80
C ASN A 287 8.10 21.51 19.92
N LEU A 288 7.94 21.43 18.58
CA LEU A 288 9.04 21.24 17.63
C LEU A 288 10.18 22.26 17.84
N ASP A 289 9.86 23.56 18.00
CA ASP A 289 10.88 24.60 18.15
C ASP A 289 11.66 24.47 19.46
N GLU A 290 11.05 23.98 20.53
CA GLU A 290 11.75 23.62 21.78
C GLU A 290 12.63 22.40 21.55
N MET A 291 12.11 21.36 20.89
CA MET A 291 12.84 20.11 20.64
C MET A 291 14.04 20.27 19.71
N LEU A 292 14.06 21.27 18.84
CA LEU A 292 15.27 21.65 18.06
C LEU A 292 16.45 22.09 18.96
N THR A 293 16.20 22.48 20.21
CA THR A 293 17.24 22.82 21.17
C THR A 293 17.57 21.70 22.17
N SER A 294 16.96 20.51 21.99
CA SER A 294 17.12 19.35 22.87
C SER A 294 18.57 18.86 22.91
N GLU A 295 18.98 18.38 24.08
CA GLU A 295 20.28 17.71 24.27
C GLU A 295 20.19 16.18 24.01
N ASP A 296 18.97 15.60 23.82
CA ASP A 296 18.81 14.18 23.53
C ASP A 296 19.35 13.87 22.12
N PRO A 297 20.35 12.99 22.00
CA PRO A 297 20.96 12.70 20.71
C PRO A 297 20.00 12.01 19.71
N ASN A 298 18.92 11.35 20.18
CA ASN A 298 17.95 10.76 19.28
C ASN A 298 17.05 11.83 18.65
N ILE A 299 16.61 12.80 19.47
CA ILE A 299 15.83 13.95 19.00
C ILE A 299 16.66 14.80 18.06
N ARG A 300 17.92 15.07 18.42
CA ARG A 300 18.83 15.86 17.58
C ARG A 300 19.04 15.25 16.19
N ARG A 301 19.23 13.91 16.13
CA ARG A 301 19.33 13.20 14.84
C ARG A 301 18.01 13.17 14.07
N LEU A 302 16.89 12.91 14.76
CA LEU A 302 15.56 12.92 14.15
C LEU A 302 15.26 14.25 13.46
N LEU A 303 15.59 15.36 14.14
CA LEU A 303 15.28 16.71 13.65
C LEU A 303 16.39 17.30 12.74
N GLY A 304 17.44 16.54 12.44
CA GLY A 304 18.54 16.96 11.57
C GLY A 304 19.47 18.01 12.17
N VAL A 305 19.41 18.23 13.49
CA VAL A 305 20.33 19.13 14.23
C VAL A 305 21.74 18.53 14.35
N GLU A 306 21.82 17.19 14.28
CA GLU A 306 23.05 16.42 14.37
C GLU A 306 23.12 15.35 13.30
N GLY A 307 24.25 15.26 12.58
CA GLY A 307 24.47 14.27 11.54
C GLY A 307 24.07 14.75 10.15
N ASP A 308 24.15 13.81 9.19
CA ASP A 308 23.98 14.04 7.75
C ASP A 308 22.96 13.05 7.14
N LEU A 309 21.95 12.64 7.92
CA LEU A 309 21.01 11.57 7.53
C LEU A 309 20.14 11.98 6.34
N GLY A 310 19.71 13.24 6.28
CA GLY A 310 18.95 13.75 5.13
C GLY A 310 19.79 13.75 3.86
N GLU A 311 21.04 14.20 3.94
CA GLU A 311 21.95 14.23 2.78
C GLU A 311 22.17 12.83 2.18
N LYS A 312 22.22 11.78 3.02
CA LYS A 312 22.33 10.38 2.57
C LYS A 312 21.10 9.91 1.76
N LEU A 313 19.95 10.53 1.99
CA LEU A 313 18.70 10.28 1.23
C LEU A 313 18.57 11.21 0.02
N GLY A 314 19.45 12.22 -0.10
CA GLY A 314 19.30 13.30 -1.10
C GLY A 314 18.29 14.38 -0.68
N LEU A 315 17.99 14.47 0.62
CA LEU A 315 17.11 15.45 1.25
C LEU A 315 17.90 16.45 2.09
N SER A 316 17.23 17.51 2.57
CA SER A 316 17.76 18.33 3.64
C SER A 316 17.84 17.54 4.97
N ASN A 317 18.79 17.89 5.86
CA ASN A 317 18.92 17.13 7.12
C ASN A 317 17.70 17.30 8.03
N ASP A 318 16.97 18.39 7.90
CA ASP A 318 15.76 18.73 8.66
C ASP A 318 14.44 18.19 8.02
N PHE A 319 14.52 17.22 7.10
CA PHE A 319 13.37 16.71 6.36
C PHE A 319 12.23 16.19 7.27
N VAL A 320 12.56 15.54 8.40
CA VAL A 320 11.57 15.10 9.37
C VAL A 320 10.98 16.31 10.13
N ALA A 321 11.81 17.28 10.51
CA ALA A 321 11.32 18.49 11.15
C ALA A 321 10.35 19.28 10.24
N ASN A 322 10.64 19.33 8.94
CA ASN A 322 9.76 19.94 7.95
C ASN A 322 8.41 19.19 7.84
N ALA A 323 8.44 17.86 7.81
CA ALA A 323 7.23 17.04 7.81
C ALA A 323 6.39 17.25 9.10
N ILE A 324 7.05 17.26 10.29
CA ILE A 324 6.35 17.52 11.56
C ILE A 324 5.75 18.94 11.57
N ARG A 325 6.46 19.94 11.07
CA ARG A 325 5.94 21.33 11.00
C ARG A 325 4.68 21.42 10.12
N ALA A 326 4.65 20.64 9.03
CA ALA A 326 3.54 20.65 8.09
C ALA A 326 2.29 19.89 8.61
N VAL A 327 2.48 18.73 9.26
CA VAL A 327 1.38 17.81 9.58
C VAL A 327 1.37 17.26 11.00
N GLY A 328 2.41 17.54 11.81
CA GLY A 328 2.58 16.89 13.11
C GLY A 328 3.22 15.52 13.02
N ASN A 329 3.34 14.82 14.14
CA ASN A 329 3.78 13.44 14.21
C ASN A 329 2.67 12.47 13.85
N TYR A 330 2.95 11.14 13.83
CA TYR A 330 1.94 10.13 13.49
C TYR A 330 0.70 10.17 14.41
N GLY A 331 0.88 10.39 15.71
CA GLY A 331 -0.21 10.49 16.68
C GLY A 331 -1.12 11.66 16.38
N GLU A 332 -0.57 12.83 16.09
CA GLU A 332 -1.32 14.03 15.72
C GLU A 332 -2.10 13.85 14.42
N ILE A 333 -1.47 13.20 13.42
CA ILE A 333 -2.13 12.84 12.15
C ILE A 333 -3.31 11.90 12.41
N TYR A 334 -3.10 10.85 13.21
CA TYR A 334 -4.14 9.88 13.55
C TYR A 334 -5.32 10.55 14.28
N ASP A 335 -5.03 11.27 15.35
CA ASP A 335 -6.05 11.84 16.23
C ASP A 335 -6.91 12.88 15.51
N ARG A 336 -6.30 13.71 14.68
CA ARG A 336 -7.00 14.72 13.88
C ARG A 336 -7.95 14.13 12.85
N ASN A 337 -7.59 12.97 12.25
CA ASN A 337 -8.33 12.40 11.14
C ASN A 337 -9.28 11.27 11.55
N LEU A 338 -8.94 10.47 12.56
CA LEU A 338 -9.65 9.24 12.92
C LEU A 338 -9.91 9.12 14.42
N GLY A 339 -9.26 9.94 15.23
CA GLY A 339 -9.23 9.85 16.68
C GLY A 339 -10.54 10.16 17.38
N PRO A 340 -10.53 10.23 18.73
CA PRO A 340 -11.74 10.29 19.54
C PRO A 340 -12.58 11.56 19.35
N GLU A 341 -11.98 12.65 18.90
CA GLU A 341 -12.69 13.92 18.64
C GLU A 341 -13.33 13.97 17.24
N THR A 342 -13.12 12.94 16.40
CA THR A 342 -13.73 12.84 15.08
C THR A 342 -15.06 12.10 15.14
N PRO A 343 -15.94 12.25 14.12
CA PRO A 343 -17.17 11.46 14.02
C PRO A 343 -16.95 9.95 13.97
N PHE A 344 -15.72 9.51 13.64
CA PHE A 344 -15.35 8.10 13.52
C PHE A 344 -14.96 7.50 14.87
N SER A 345 -14.31 8.28 15.73
CA SER A 345 -13.86 7.90 17.08
C SER A 345 -13.18 6.51 17.11
N LEU A 346 -12.27 6.28 16.15
CA LEU A 346 -11.58 4.99 16.03
C LEU A 346 -10.51 4.85 17.12
N PRO A 347 -10.51 3.73 17.87
CA PRO A 347 -9.44 3.46 18.82
C PRO A 347 -8.15 3.12 18.07
N ARG A 348 -7.01 3.55 18.60
CA ARG A 348 -5.69 3.27 18.03
C ARG A 348 -5.46 1.76 17.81
N GLY A 349 -5.79 0.91 18.76
CA GLY A 349 -5.62 -0.54 18.66
C GLY A 349 -4.21 -0.93 18.19
N LEU A 350 -4.11 -1.69 17.10
CA LEU A 350 -2.83 -2.04 16.48
C LEU A 350 -2.06 -0.81 15.96
N ASN A 351 -2.73 0.29 15.68
CA ASN A 351 -2.14 1.55 15.23
C ASN A 351 -1.52 2.38 16.37
N ASN A 352 -1.41 1.81 17.54
CA ASN A 352 -0.68 2.42 18.64
C ASN A 352 0.81 2.07 18.57
N GLN A 353 1.63 2.83 19.27
CA GLN A 353 3.06 2.55 19.43
C GLN A 353 3.29 1.19 20.10
N TYR A 354 4.40 0.52 19.75
CA TYR A 354 4.75 -0.82 20.28
C TYR A 354 4.83 -0.87 21.80
N ASN A 355 5.27 0.22 22.44
CA ASN A 355 5.34 0.36 23.88
C ASN A 355 3.99 0.70 24.55
N ASN A 356 2.95 0.91 23.74
CA ASN A 356 1.58 1.30 24.14
C ASN A 356 0.53 0.27 23.67
N GLY A 357 0.97 -0.98 23.45
CA GLY A 357 0.08 -2.10 23.11
C GLY A 357 -0.30 -2.20 21.63
N GLY A 358 0.29 -1.41 20.75
CA GLY A 358 0.17 -1.52 19.30
C GLY A 358 1.36 -2.20 18.65
N ILE A 359 1.52 -2.02 17.35
CA ILE A 359 2.60 -2.61 16.55
C ILE A 359 3.36 -1.58 15.70
N LEU A 360 3.08 -0.29 15.85
CA LEU A 360 3.88 0.73 15.20
C LEU A 360 5.27 0.78 15.87
N TYR A 361 6.29 0.67 15.04
CA TYR A 361 7.67 0.58 15.48
C TYR A 361 8.56 1.30 14.47
N ALA A 362 9.12 2.46 14.85
CA ALA A 362 10.03 3.19 13.99
C ALA A 362 11.42 2.54 13.96
N MET A 363 12.03 2.51 12.77
CA MET A 363 13.42 2.10 12.62
C MET A 363 14.35 3.20 13.15
N PRO A 364 15.46 2.86 13.83
CA PRO A 364 16.36 3.86 14.40
C PRO A 364 17.00 4.74 13.32
N LEU A 365 16.98 6.06 13.49
CA LEU A 365 17.70 7.01 12.66
C LEU A 365 19.15 7.11 13.17
N ARG A 366 20.06 6.38 12.50
CA ARG A 366 21.49 6.29 12.87
C ARG A 366 22.41 6.18 11.65
#